data_f3f7cb3addfa18e9fcac8443a089b35d
#
_entry.id   f3f7cb3addfa18e9fcac8443a089b35d
#
_cell.length_a   1.000
_cell.length_b   1.000
_cell.length_c   1.000
_cell.angle_alpha   90.00
_cell.angle_beta   90.00
_cell.angle_gamma   90.00
#
_symmetry.space_group_name_H-M   'P 1'
#
loop_
_entity.id
_entity.type
_entity.pdbx_description
1 polymer ?
#
loop_
_entity_poly.entity_id
_entity_poly.type
_entity_poly.pdbx_seq_one_letter_code
_entity_poly.pdbx_strand_id
1 'polypeptide(L)'
;MEKETCKIDFVVPWVDSSDPAWIEQYNHYRPEKPITDRGRFRNWDIFRYWFRAVEQYAPWVNKVYLVTNGTFPEWVNAECPKLVLVRHEDYIPEKFLPTFSSHTIELNMDKIPGLSEHFVYFNDDMYINAPVVPEDYFRNGLPCDCNAETLYSCPWYDPIDRFGIKIIMFCDMAVVNRHFSRRAAVKQAPRQWFGPHLWGKSFLSSLMQTGLESFEFFRWRHSEQPLLKSVIREVWEKEAQLMEESCARFRKEVSLNQYVFRFWQFASNRFYPSKMDSRAAIGLSLGNVEKICRILEEGKMKSICLNDSPYCTDEEALKVERRLQEAFKKKFPLKSMFEK
;
A
#
# COMPACT_ATOMS: atom_id res chain seq x y z
N MET A 1 13.08 32.88 -1.66
CA MET A 1 13.53 31.47 -1.55
C MET A 1 12.46 30.63 -2.24
N GLU A 2 12.70 30.16 -3.44
CA GLU A 2 11.85 29.15 -4.07
C GLU A 2 11.83 27.94 -3.12
N LYS A 3 10.65 27.49 -2.72
CA LYS A 3 10.50 26.21 -2.04
C LYS A 3 10.99 25.14 -3.03
N GLU A 4 12.12 24.54 -2.73
CA GLU A 4 12.57 23.36 -3.44
C GLU A 4 11.46 22.31 -3.34
N THR A 5 10.70 22.17 -4.41
CA THR A 5 9.60 21.18 -4.47
C THR A 5 10.24 19.81 -4.48
N CYS A 6 10.14 19.08 -3.38
CA CYS A 6 10.68 17.72 -3.32
C CYS A 6 10.03 16.87 -4.41
N LYS A 7 10.85 16.11 -5.14
CA LYS A 7 10.37 15.15 -6.13
C LYS A 7 9.63 14.04 -5.41
N ILE A 8 8.39 13.76 -5.84
CA ILE A 8 7.57 12.69 -5.29
C ILE A 8 7.32 11.68 -6.42
N ASP A 9 7.72 10.45 -6.18
CA ASP A 9 7.50 9.33 -7.10
C ASP A 9 6.32 8.47 -6.63
N PHE A 10 5.69 7.76 -7.55
CA PHE A 10 4.71 6.72 -7.24
C PHE A 10 5.31 5.35 -7.55
N VAL A 11 5.07 4.39 -6.67
CA VAL A 11 5.50 2.99 -6.82
C VAL A 11 4.26 2.12 -6.78
N VAL A 12 4.07 1.30 -7.80
CA VAL A 12 2.97 0.33 -7.88
C VAL A 12 3.48 -1.02 -8.36
N PRO A 13 3.45 -2.07 -7.52
CA PRO A 13 3.70 -3.43 -7.96
C PRO A 13 2.48 -3.98 -8.71
N TRP A 14 2.75 -4.82 -9.69
CA TRP A 14 1.73 -5.54 -10.43
C TRP A 14 2.25 -6.90 -10.90
N VAL A 15 1.38 -7.88 -10.94
CA VAL A 15 1.66 -9.19 -11.52
C VAL A 15 0.46 -9.65 -12.33
N ASP A 16 0.74 -10.23 -13.50
CA ASP A 16 -0.31 -10.94 -14.24
C ASP A 16 -0.48 -12.35 -13.67
N SER A 17 -1.47 -12.48 -12.83
CA SER A 17 -1.81 -13.76 -12.22
C SER A 17 -2.52 -14.73 -13.18
N SER A 18 -2.85 -14.29 -14.38
CA SER A 18 -3.38 -15.12 -15.47
C SER A 18 -2.29 -15.64 -16.42
N ASP A 19 -1.05 -15.12 -16.29
CA ASP A 19 0.10 -15.56 -17.08
C ASP A 19 0.42 -17.04 -16.79
N PRO A 20 0.30 -17.96 -17.79
CA PRO A 20 0.58 -19.37 -17.60
C PRO A 20 2.03 -19.62 -17.11
N ALA A 21 2.99 -18.84 -17.57
CA ALA A 21 4.39 -18.99 -17.18
C ALA A 21 4.59 -18.63 -15.69
N TRP A 22 3.90 -17.60 -15.19
CA TRP A 22 3.90 -17.26 -13.79
C TRP A 22 3.24 -18.33 -12.92
N ILE A 23 2.11 -18.87 -13.36
CA ILE A 23 1.39 -19.97 -12.67
C ILE A 23 2.27 -21.22 -12.61
N GLU A 24 2.90 -21.60 -13.71
CA GLU A 24 3.82 -22.74 -13.77
C GLU A 24 4.98 -22.54 -12.79
N GLN A 25 5.62 -21.37 -12.81
CA GLN A 25 6.71 -21.05 -11.90
C GLN A 25 6.26 -21.08 -10.43
N TYR A 26 5.09 -20.51 -10.11
CA TYR A 26 4.52 -20.56 -8.75
C TYR A 26 4.33 -22.01 -8.30
N ASN A 27 3.70 -22.85 -9.12
CA ASN A 27 3.38 -24.25 -8.81
C ASN A 27 4.66 -25.11 -8.71
N HIS A 28 5.68 -24.83 -9.52
CA HIS A 28 6.98 -25.48 -9.43
C HIS A 28 7.61 -25.32 -8.04
N TYR A 29 7.57 -24.10 -7.47
CA TYR A 29 8.16 -23.82 -6.17
C TYR A 29 7.26 -24.14 -4.97
N ARG A 30 5.99 -24.46 -5.20
CA ARG A 30 5.00 -24.77 -4.16
C ARG A 30 4.04 -25.88 -4.59
N PRO A 31 4.55 -27.06 -4.91
CA PRO A 31 3.72 -28.14 -5.43
C PRO A 31 2.67 -28.67 -4.44
N GLU A 32 2.92 -28.52 -3.12
CA GLU A 32 2.01 -28.92 -2.05
C GLU A 32 0.79 -28.00 -1.93
N LYS A 33 0.83 -26.81 -2.50
CA LYS A 33 -0.26 -25.84 -2.48
C LYS A 33 -0.35 -25.09 -3.82
N PRO A 34 -0.62 -25.80 -4.93
CA PRO A 34 -0.71 -25.18 -6.24
C PRO A 34 -1.87 -24.19 -6.30
N ILE A 35 -1.77 -23.21 -7.18
CA ILE A 35 -2.91 -22.35 -7.53
C ILE A 35 -3.86 -23.18 -8.38
N THR A 36 -4.95 -23.58 -7.77
CA THR A 36 -6.08 -24.27 -8.43
C THR A 36 -7.29 -23.35 -8.55
N ASP A 37 -7.33 -22.29 -7.73
CA ASP A 37 -8.41 -21.33 -7.67
C ASP A 37 -7.91 -19.94 -8.06
N ARG A 38 -8.53 -19.35 -9.07
CA ARG A 38 -8.23 -17.99 -9.56
C ARG A 38 -8.75 -16.89 -8.65
N GLY A 39 -9.57 -17.22 -7.65
CA GLY A 39 -10.28 -16.25 -6.83
C GLY A 39 -9.40 -15.28 -6.05
N ARG A 40 -8.16 -15.68 -5.69
CA ARG A 40 -7.23 -14.85 -4.94
C ARG A 40 -6.42 -13.87 -5.80
N PHE A 41 -6.34 -14.14 -7.09
CA PHE A 41 -5.48 -13.42 -8.03
C PHE A 41 -6.30 -13.00 -9.26
N ARG A 42 -7.53 -12.50 -9.05
CA ARG A 42 -8.37 -12.06 -10.16
C ARG A 42 -7.80 -10.81 -10.79
N ASN A 43 -7.64 -10.84 -12.11
CA ASN A 43 -7.39 -9.64 -12.89
C ASN A 43 -8.74 -9.07 -13.33
N TRP A 44 -9.11 -7.90 -12.79
CA TRP A 44 -10.38 -7.21 -13.12
C TRP A 44 -10.29 -6.40 -14.42
N ASP A 45 -9.14 -6.43 -15.10
CA ASP A 45 -8.81 -5.65 -16.31
C ASP A 45 -9.12 -4.14 -16.18
N ILE A 46 -8.88 -3.60 -14.98
CA ILE A 46 -9.06 -2.17 -14.69
C ILE A 46 -7.75 -1.45 -14.39
N PHE A 47 -6.62 -2.14 -14.36
CA PHE A 47 -5.33 -1.56 -13.92
C PHE A 47 -4.86 -0.40 -14.81
N ARG A 48 -5.21 -0.37 -16.12
CA ARG A 48 -4.93 0.77 -16.99
C ARG A 48 -5.54 2.08 -16.50
N TYR A 49 -6.68 2.01 -15.83
CA TYR A 49 -7.34 3.20 -15.27
C TYR A 49 -6.61 3.80 -14.08
N TRP A 50 -5.75 3.04 -13.42
CA TRP A 50 -4.82 3.56 -12.42
C TRP A 50 -3.90 4.61 -13.04
N PHE A 51 -3.33 4.35 -14.20
CA PHE A 51 -2.45 5.27 -14.93
C PHE A 51 -3.20 6.48 -15.48
N ARG A 52 -4.42 6.30 -15.97
CA ARG A 52 -5.29 7.40 -16.40
C ARG A 52 -5.64 8.32 -15.22
N ALA A 53 -5.92 7.76 -14.06
CA ALA A 53 -6.17 8.51 -12.84
C ALA A 53 -4.93 9.29 -12.39
N VAL A 54 -3.73 8.70 -12.45
CA VAL A 54 -2.48 9.39 -12.15
C VAL A 54 -2.25 10.57 -13.09
N GLU A 55 -2.40 10.38 -14.40
CA GLU A 55 -2.24 11.48 -15.36
C GLU A 55 -3.24 12.61 -15.13
N GLN A 56 -4.51 12.26 -14.88
CA GLN A 56 -5.58 13.25 -14.74
C GLN A 56 -5.57 13.96 -13.39
N TYR A 57 -5.26 13.25 -12.31
CA TYR A 57 -5.45 13.74 -10.93
C TYR A 57 -4.15 14.00 -10.16
N ALA A 58 -3.03 13.49 -10.65
CA ALA A 58 -1.70 13.71 -10.08
C ALA A 58 -0.66 14.07 -11.17
N PRO A 59 -0.92 15.05 -12.06
CA PRO A 59 0.00 15.39 -13.16
C PRO A 59 1.36 15.90 -12.68
N TRP A 60 1.46 16.28 -11.43
CA TRP A 60 2.68 16.75 -10.76
C TRP A 60 3.64 15.63 -10.36
N VAL A 61 3.23 14.36 -10.42
CA VAL A 61 4.10 13.22 -10.06
C VAL A 61 5.39 13.25 -10.88
N ASN A 62 6.52 13.03 -10.21
CA ASN A 62 7.82 13.06 -10.89
C ASN A 62 8.01 11.83 -11.80
N LYS A 63 7.92 10.63 -11.25
CA LYS A 63 8.00 9.35 -11.96
C LYS A 63 7.00 8.34 -11.37
N VAL A 64 6.58 7.41 -12.21
CA VAL A 64 5.81 6.23 -11.82
C VAL A 64 6.68 5.00 -12.03
N TYR A 65 6.94 4.26 -10.97
CA TYR A 65 7.69 3.01 -10.98
C TYR A 65 6.69 1.85 -11.01
N LEU A 66 6.60 1.20 -12.17
CA LEU A 66 5.81 -0.03 -12.32
C LEU A 66 6.72 -1.23 -12.03
N VAL A 67 6.47 -1.88 -10.90
CA VAL A 67 7.29 -3.00 -10.41
C VAL A 67 6.63 -4.32 -10.76
N THR A 68 7.33 -5.22 -11.45
CA THR A 68 6.79 -6.52 -11.88
C THR A 68 7.80 -7.65 -11.71
N ASN A 69 7.34 -8.87 -11.94
CA ASN A 69 8.19 -10.07 -12.05
C ASN A 69 8.97 -10.18 -13.38
N GLY A 70 8.87 -9.17 -14.24
CA GLY A 70 9.48 -9.16 -15.59
C GLY A 70 8.44 -9.13 -16.72
N THR A 71 7.19 -9.51 -16.45
CA THR A 71 6.08 -9.39 -17.40
C THR A 71 5.37 -8.06 -17.19
N PHE A 72 5.24 -7.25 -18.22
CA PHE A 72 4.54 -5.97 -18.19
C PHE A 72 3.25 -6.03 -19.02
N PRO A 73 2.20 -5.28 -18.64
CA PRO A 73 0.98 -5.25 -19.44
C PRO A 73 1.26 -4.79 -20.88
N GLU A 74 0.68 -5.46 -21.88
CA GLU A 74 0.93 -5.20 -23.30
C GLU A 74 0.59 -3.77 -23.73
N TRP A 75 -0.41 -3.16 -23.07
CA TRP A 75 -0.84 -1.78 -23.35
C TRP A 75 0.10 -0.71 -22.81
N VAL A 76 1.09 -1.07 -22.00
CA VAL A 76 2.03 -0.12 -21.40
C VAL A 76 2.94 0.51 -22.48
N ASN A 77 3.04 1.83 -22.48
CA ASN A 77 3.97 2.60 -23.29
C ASN A 77 5.32 2.73 -22.56
N ALA A 78 6.28 1.89 -22.92
CA ALA A 78 7.63 1.90 -22.34
C ALA A 78 8.41 3.19 -22.63
N GLU A 79 8.03 3.94 -23.69
CA GLU A 79 8.69 5.20 -24.07
C GLU A 79 8.17 6.41 -23.28
N CYS A 80 7.19 6.22 -22.39
CA CYS A 80 6.66 7.30 -21.58
C CYS A 80 7.73 7.87 -20.64
N PRO A 81 8.06 9.18 -20.74
CA PRO A 81 9.16 9.77 -19.97
C PRO A 81 8.93 9.79 -18.46
N LYS A 82 7.68 9.64 -18.02
CA LYS A 82 7.32 9.54 -16.59
C LYS A 82 7.27 8.11 -16.07
N LEU A 83 7.35 7.09 -16.93
CA LEU A 83 7.27 5.69 -16.52
C LEU A 83 8.68 5.10 -16.36
N VAL A 84 8.87 4.36 -15.29
CA VAL A 84 10.07 3.54 -15.05
C VAL A 84 9.61 2.10 -14.85
N LEU A 85 10.01 1.22 -15.76
CA LEU A 85 9.75 -0.21 -15.65
C LEU A 85 10.82 -0.85 -14.78
N VAL A 86 10.40 -1.54 -13.72
CA VAL A 86 11.29 -2.16 -12.72
C VAL A 86 10.94 -3.63 -12.60
N ARG A 87 11.95 -4.48 -12.73
CA ARG A 87 11.80 -5.91 -12.47
C ARG A 87 12.20 -6.24 -11.04
N HIS A 88 11.67 -7.31 -10.49
CA HIS A 88 12.10 -7.78 -9.17
C HIS A 88 13.62 -8.00 -9.11
N GLU A 89 14.22 -8.52 -10.18
CA GLU A 89 15.67 -8.76 -10.28
C GLU A 89 16.52 -7.49 -10.26
N ASP A 90 15.96 -6.32 -10.57
CA ASP A 90 16.70 -5.05 -10.61
C ASP A 90 17.04 -4.52 -9.21
N TYR A 91 16.35 -5.01 -8.15
CA TYR A 91 16.49 -4.43 -6.81
C TYR A 91 16.36 -5.45 -5.65
N ILE A 92 15.75 -6.61 -5.88
CA ILE A 92 15.62 -7.65 -4.85
C ILE A 92 16.84 -8.57 -4.91
N PRO A 93 17.51 -8.86 -3.78
CA PRO A 93 18.63 -9.79 -3.76
C PRO A 93 18.27 -11.16 -4.35
N GLU A 94 19.15 -11.71 -5.18
CA GLU A 94 18.97 -12.97 -5.93
C GLU A 94 18.51 -14.15 -5.04
N LYS A 95 19.03 -14.22 -3.81
CA LYS A 95 18.67 -15.28 -2.84
C LYS A 95 17.17 -15.35 -2.50
N PHE A 96 16.40 -14.28 -2.77
CA PHE A 96 14.96 -14.22 -2.54
C PHE A 96 14.14 -14.42 -3.83
N LEU A 97 14.78 -14.55 -4.98
CA LEU A 97 14.13 -14.68 -6.28
C LEU A 97 13.99 -16.15 -6.73
N PRO A 98 12.98 -16.46 -7.54
CA PRO A 98 11.80 -15.64 -7.78
C PRO A 98 10.96 -15.49 -6.52
N THR A 99 10.25 -14.37 -6.37
CA THR A 99 9.37 -14.16 -5.23
C THR A 99 7.91 -13.99 -5.65
N PHE A 100 7.02 -14.60 -4.88
CA PHE A 100 5.56 -14.51 -4.96
C PHE A 100 4.98 -13.83 -3.70
N SER A 101 5.85 -13.15 -2.95
CA SER A 101 5.54 -12.48 -1.69
C SER A 101 5.58 -10.97 -1.86
N SER A 102 4.45 -10.30 -1.72
CA SER A 102 4.42 -8.84 -1.71
C SER A 102 5.30 -8.26 -0.60
N HIS A 103 5.43 -8.94 0.55
CA HIS A 103 6.29 -8.47 1.63
C HIS A 103 7.75 -8.36 1.20
N THR A 104 8.27 -9.34 0.45
CA THR A 104 9.65 -9.29 -0.08
C THR A 104 9.82 -8.14 -1.07
N ILE A 105 8.80 -7.89 -1.92
CA ILE A 105 8.77 -6.77 -2.86
C ILE A 105 8.80 -5.44 -2.11
N GLU A 106 7.94 -5.30 -1.11
CA GLU A 106 7.73 -4.10 -0.31
C GLU A 106 8.95 -3.75 0.57
N LEU A 107 9.52 -4.75 1.22
CA LEU A 107 10.65 -4.55 2.15
C LEU A 107 11.93 -4.09 1.46
N ASN A 108 12.08 -4.29 0.15
CA ASN A 108 13.27 -3.92 -0.61
C ASN A 108 13.11 -2.63 -1.45
N MET A 109 12.03 -1.88 -1.33
CA MET A 109 11.73 -0.72 -2.18
C MET A 109 12.82 0.36 -2.15
N ASP A 110 13.56 0.50 -1.05
CA ASP A 110 14.67 1.46 -0.97
C ASP A 110 15.80 1.19 -1.95
N LYS A 111 15.89 -0.04 -2.46
CA LYS A 111 16.90 -0.49 -3.41
C LYS A 111 16.51 -0.24 -4.87
N ILE A 112 15.27 0.22 -5.14
CA ILE A 112 14.83 0.54 -6.49
C ILE A 112 15.73 1.64 -7.06
N PRO A 113 16.39 1.40 -8.24
CA PRO A 113 17.27 2.37 -8.85
C PRO A 113 16.55 3.67 -9.22
N GLY A 114 17.12 4.80 -8.85
CA GLY A 114 16.57 6.12 -9.19
C GLY A 114 15.34 6.58 -8.40
N LEU A 115 14.77 5.75 -7.52
CA LEU A 115 13.64 6.13 -6.67
C LEU A 115 14.01 7.31 -5.77
N SER A 116 13.15 8.33 -5.76
CA SER A 116 13.31 9.54 -4.93
C SER A 116 13.20 9.24 -3.43
N GLU A 117 13.70 10.16 -2.59
CA GLU A 117 13.54 10.09 -1.13
C GLU A 117 12.08 10.03 -0.72
N HIS A 118 11.23 10.85 -1.36
CA HIS A 118 9.80 10.92 -1.12
C HIS A 118 9.07 10.12 -2.19
N PHE A 119 8.35 9.11 -1.78
CA PHE A 119 7.52 8.35 -2.71
C PHE A 119 6.21 7.87 -2.06
N VAL A 120 5.22 7.59 -2.88
CA VAL A 120 3.94 7.03 -2.43
C VAL A 120 3.84 5.61 -2.97
N TYR A 121 3.67 4.67 -2.06
CA TYR A 121 3.44 3.27 -2.38
C TYR A 121 1.96 3.00 -2.56
N PHE A 122 1.60 2.34 -3.65
CA PHE A 122 0.27 1.85 -3.95
C PHE A 122 0.29 0.33 -4.10
N ASN A 123 -0.81 -0.33 -3.77
CA ASN A 123 -1.10 -1.63 -4.36
C ASN A 123 -1.87 -1.41 -5.66
N ASP A 124 -1.92 -2.44 -6.52
CA ASP A 124 -2.61 -2.42 -7.81
C ASP A 124 -4.15 -2.30 -7.70
N ASP A 125 -4.69 -2.49 -6.51
CA ASP A 125 -6.10 -2.30 -6.14
C ASP A 125 -6.45 -0.90 -5.58
N MET A 126 -5.46 0.01 -5.49
CA MET A 126 -5.62 1.36 -4.93
C MET A 126 -5.66 2.42 -6.02
N TYR A 127 -6.79 3.09 -6.19
CA TYR A 127 -7.03 4.06 -7.27
C TYR A 127 -7.18 5.49 -6.73
N ILE A 128 -6.51 6.46 -7.37
CA ILE A 128 -6.81 7.88 -7.17
C ILE A 128 -8.16 8.15 -7.83
N ASN A 129 -9.10 8.75 -7.08
CA ASN A 129 -10.47 8.92 -7.52
C ASN A 129 -10.91 10.38 -7.70
N ALA A 130 -10.10 11.32 -7.19
CA ALA A 130 -10.30 12.76 -7.35
C ALA A 130 -8.95 13.48 -7.37
N PRO A 131 -8.88 14.76 -7.80
CA PRO A 131 -7.63 15.51 -7.83
C PRO A 131 -6.89 15.50 -6.49
N VAL A 132 -5.60 15.21 -6.54
CA VAL A 132 -4.69 15.25 -5.41
C VAL A 132 -3.55 16.22 -5.67
N VAL A 133 -3.01 16.79 -4.59
CA VAL A 133 -1.87 17.71 -4.65
C VAL A 133 -0.69 17.12 -3.86
N PRO A 134 0.55 17.56 -4.12
CA PRO A 134 1.72 17.08 -3.37
C PRO A 134 1.55 17.12 -1.85
N GLU A 135 0.86 18.15 -1.35
CA GLU A 135 0.59 18.36 0.08
C GLU A 135 -0.42 17.38 0.69
N ASP A 136 -1.10 16.56 -0.11
CA ASP A 136 -1.90 15.44 0.38
C ASP A 136 -1.03 14.26 0.83
N TYR A 137 0.21 14.19 0.32
CA TYR A 137 1.16 13.12 0.61
C TYR A 137 2.37 13.59 1.42
N PHE A 138 2.88 14.82 1.17
CA PHE A 138 4.04 15.34 1.89
C PHE A 138 3.88 16.82 2.22
N ARG A 139 4.19 17.19 3.46
CA ARG A 139 4.25 18.58 3.91
C ARG A 139 5.54 18.80 4.69
N ASN A 140 6.27 19.86 4.35
CA ASN A 140 7.57 20.18 4.97
C ASN A 140 8.55 18.99 4.90
N GLY A 141 8.53 18.21 3.80
CA GLY A 141 9.36 17.02 3.64
C GLY A 141 8.92 15.80 4.46
N LEU A 142 7.79 15.86 5.18
CA LEU A 142 7.28 14.77 6.02
C LEU A 142 6.06 14.11 5.39
N PRO A 143 5.93 12.78 5.46
CA PRO A 143 4.77 12.05 4.99
C PRO A 143 3.49 12.47 5.73
N CYS A 144 2.43 12.79 5.00
CA CYS A 144 1.12 13.11 5.55
C CYS A 144 0.37 11.84 5.93
N ASP A 145 0.14 11.63 7.23
CA ASP A 145 -0.57 10.44 7.70
C ASP A 145 -1.27 10.68 9.05
N CYS A 146 -2.08 9.72 9.46
CA CYS A 146 -2.84 9.74 10.71
C CYS A 146 -2.33 8.65 11.65
N ASN A 147 -1.69 9.06 12.73
CA ASN A 147 -1.15 8.19 13.78
C ASN A 147 -2.22 7.81 14.84
N ALA A 148 -3.47 7.64 14.41
CA ALA A 148 -4.54 7.26 15.32
C ALA A 148 -4.22 5.93 16.02
N GLU A 149 -4.00 6.00 17.32
CA GLU A 149 -3.75 4.83 18.15
C GLU A 149 -5.05 4.07 18.43
N THR A 150 -4.96 2.77 18.57
CA THR A 150 -6.09 1.90 18.93
C THR A 150 -5.63 0.80 19.85
N LEU A 151 -6.50 0.41 20.77
CA LEU A 151 -6.33 -0.84 21.52
C LEU A 151 -6.74 -1.98 20.59
N TYR A 152 -5.89 -2.98 20.52
CA TYR A 152 -6.18 -4.15 19.72
C TYR A 152 -6.97 -5.18 20.53
N SER A 153 -8.07 -5.66 19.97
CA SER A 153 -8.81 -6.79 20.50
C SER A 153 -8.89 -7.92 19.47
N CYS A 154 -8.73 -9.14 19.91
CA CYS A 154 -9.07 -10.33 19.13
C CYS A 154 -10.48 -10.77 19.52
N PRO A 155 -11.52 -10.42 18.77
CA PRO A 155 -12.86 -10.89 19.08
C PRO A 155 -12.89 -12.42 19.00
N TRP A 156 -13.49 -13.07 19.97
CA TRP A 156 -13.59 -14.53 20.05
C TRP A 156 -14.32 -15.18 18.87
N TYR A 157 -15.09 -14.38 18.13
CA TYR A 157 -15.84 -14.81 16.95
C TYR A 157 -15.08 -14.63 15.63
N ASP A 158 -13.88 -14.03 15.64
CA ASP A 158 -13.07 -13.92 14.42
C ASP A 158 -12.44 -15.27 14.09
N PRO A 159 -12.62 -15.78 12.88
CA PRO A 159 -11.94 -16.97 12.43
C PRO A 159 -10.41 -16.82 12.49
N ILE A 160 -9.70 -17.87 12.89
CA ILE A 160 -8.22 -17.85 13.03
C ILE A 160 -7.52 -17.48 11.71
N ASP A 161 -8.07 -17.86 10.58
CA ASP A 161 -7.53 -17.56 9.24
C ASP A 161 -7.52 -16.04 8.91
N ARG A 162 -8.32 -15.24 9.62
CA ARG A 162 -8.32 -13.78 9.51
C ARG A 162 -7.23 -13.09 10.33
N PHE A 163 -6.51 -13.82 11.19
CA PHE A 163 -5.45 -13.23 12.00
C PHE A 163 -4.15 -12.97 11.23
N GLY A 164 -3.96 -13.53 10.04
CA GLY A 164 -2.68 -13.45 9.33
C GLY A 164 -2.07 -12.05 9.24
N ILE A 165 -2.82 -11.06 8.72
CA ILE A 165 -2.33 -9.68 8.63
C ILE A 165 -2.10 -9.05 10.00
N LYS A 166 -2.90 -9.42 10.99
CA LYS A 166 -2.80 -8.89 12.36
C LYS A 166 -1.54 -9.38 13.05
N ILE A 167 -1.15 -10.65 12.86
CA ILE A 167 0.11 -11.21 13.37
C ILE A 167 1.29 -10.43 12.79
N ILE A 168 1.29 -10.17 11.49
CA ILE A 168 2.33 -9.39 10.82
C ILE A 168 2.43 -7.99 11.43
N MET A 169 1.30 -7.32 11.62
CA MET A 169 1.29 -5.99 12.25
C MET A 169 1.77 -6.00 13.71
N PHE A 170 1.54 -7.09 14.45
CA PHE A 170 2.17 -7.25 15.76
C PHE A 170 3.68 -7.39 15.68
N CYS A 171 4.20 -8.09 14.67
CA CYS A 171 5.64 -8.16 14.42
C CYS A 171 6.21 -6.76 14.10
N ASP A 172 5.52 -6.00 13.25
CA ASP A 172 5.90 -4.62 12.92
C ASP A 172 5.94 -3.72 14.17
N MET A 173 4.91 -3.82 15.03
CA MET A 173 4.86 -3.08 16.30
C MET A 173 5.92 -3.52 17.29
N ALA A 174 6.24 -4.83 17.37
CA ALA A 174 7.30 -5.32 18.22
C ALA A 174 8.66 -4.74 17.83
N VAL A 175 8.94 -4.61 16.53
CA VAL A 175 10.13 -3.93 16.00
C VAL A 175 10.16 -2.47 16.43
N VAL A 176 9.07 -1.74 16.21
CA VAL A 176 8.98 -0.32 16.58
C VAL A 176 9.23 -0.11 18.07
N ASN A 177 8.60 -0.93 18.92
CA ASN A 177 8.73 -0.83 20.38
C ASN A 177 10.13 -1.22 20.91
N ARG A 178 10.95 -1.89 20.12
CA ARG A 178 12.36 -2.16 20.43
C ARG A 178 13.21 -0.90 20.39
N HIS A 179 12.84 0.04 19.50
CA HIS A 179 13.65 1.22 19.18
C HIS A 179 13.08 2.53 19.72
N PHE A 180 11.79 2.56 20.04
CA PHE A 180 11.09 3.80 20.41
C PHE A 180 10.24 3.63 21.65
N SER A 181 10.27 4.64 22.51
CA SER A 181 9.34 4.80 23.61
C SER A 181 8.22 5.74 23.21
N ARG A 182 6.97 5.31 23.37
CA ARG A 182 5.80 6.16 23.15
C ARG A 182 5.84 7.43 23.98
N ARG A 183 6.18 7.30 25.26
CA ARG A 183 6.29 8.45 26.18
C ARG A 183 7.30 9.46 25.68
N ALA A 184 8.47 9.01 25.20
CA ALA A 184 9.49 9.88 24.64
C ALA A 184 9.02 10.57 23.35
N ALA A 185 8.41 9.83 22.42
CA ALA A 185 7.89 10.37 21.17
C ALA A 185 6.82 11.44 21.41
N VAL A 186 5.85 11.15 22.29
CA VAL A 186 4.80 12.11 22.67
C VAL A 186 5.38 13.35 23.36
N LYS A 187 6.35 13.18 24.28
CA LYS A 187 7.01 14.30 24.96
C LYS A 187 7.74 15.21 23.98
N GLN A 188 8.38 14.62 22.98
CA GLN A 188 9.15 15.37 21.96
C GLN A 188 8.24 16.17 21.03
N ALA A 189 7.09 15.63 20.63
CA ALA A 189 6.21 16.23 19.64
C ALA A 189 4.71 16.16 20.02
N PRO A 190 4.28 16.73 21.16
CA PRO A 190 2.92 16.51 21.69
C PRO A 190 1.81 16.95 20.72
N ARG A 191 2.05 17.97 19.89
CA ARG A 191 1.06 18.44 18.89
C ARG A 191 0.85 17.46 17.74
N GLN A 192 1.83 16.59 17.45
CA GLN A 192 1.66 15.51 16.46
C GLN A 192 0.82 14.37 17.03
N TRP A 193 0.81 14.17 18.34
CA TRP A 193 0.10 13.08 19.02
C TRP A 193 -1.29 13.46 19.53
N PHE A 194 -1.55 14.72 19.77
CA PHE A 194 -2.84 15.23 20.29
C PHE A 194 -3.36 16.41 19.47
N GLY A 195 -3.12 16.40 18.16
CA GLY A 195 -3.58 17.45 17.26
C GLY A 195 -4.99 17.26 16.72
N PRO A 196 -5.52 18.24 15.96
CA PRO A 196 -6.89 18.24 15.43
C PRO A 196 -7.13 17.21 14.30
N HIS A 197 -6.09 16.48 13.88
CA HIS A 197 -6.20 15.37 12.94
C HIS A 197 -6.81 14.12 13.61
N LEU A 198 -6.69 14.00 14.93
CA LEU A 198 -7.38 12.99 15.73
C LEU A 198 -8.75 13.51 16.14
N TRP A 199 -9.79 12.75 15.88
CA TRP A 199 -11.15 13.13 16.17
C TRP A 199 -11.91 12.01 16.88
N GLY A 200 -12.82 12.37 17.79
CA GLY A 200 -13.74 11.44 18.44
C GLY A 200 -13.02 10.27 19.13
N LYS A 201 -13.36 9.04 18.72
CA LYS A 201 -12.82 7.81 19.33
C LYS A 201 -11.31 7.68 19.20
N SER A 202 -10.70 8.20 18.12
CA SER A 202 -9.25 8.13 17.93
C SER A 202 -8.52 9.02 18.94
N PHE A 203 -9.01 10.22 19.19
CA PHE A 203 -8.45 11.11 20.21
C PHE A 203 -8.58 10.50 21.61
N LEU A 204 -9.77 9.96 21.93
CA LEU A 204 -10.00 9.31 23.23
C LEU A 204 -9.08 8.10 23.42
N SER A 205 -8.89 7.28 22.39
CA SER A 205 -7.99 6.12 22.43
C SER A 205 -6.55 6.54 22.70
N SER A 206 -6.05 7.57 22.02
CA SER A 206 -4.69 8.09 22.29
C SER A 206 -4.57 8.68 23.69
N LEU A 207 -5.61 9.34 24.19
CA LEU A 207 -5.65 9.88 25.55
C LEU A 207 -5.58 8.76 26.62
N MET A 208 -6.35 7.69 26.44
CA MET A 208 -6.33 6.53 27.34
C MET A 208 -4.96 5.85 27.43
N GLN A 209 -4.14 5.97 26.39
CA GLN A 209 -2.81 5.40 26.32
C GLN A 209 -1.71 6.32 26.88
N THR A 210 -2.06 7.48 27.44
CA THR A 210 -1.08 8.51 27.87
C THR A 210 -0.06 7.99 28.89
N GLY A 211 -0.41 7.01 29.71
CA GLY A 211 0.51 6.41 30.70
C GLY A 211 1.44 5.33 30.17
N LEU A 212 1.22 4.85 28.94
CA LEU A 212 1.95 3.70 28.42
C LEU A 212 3.36 4.11 27.93
N GLU A 213 4.32 3.23 28.17
CA GLU A 213 5.70 3.37 27.69
C GLU A 213 5.82 2.93 26.23
N SER A 214 5.12 1.86 25.87
CA SER A 214 5.11 1.27 24.53
C SER A 214 3.89 1.71 23.73
N PHE A 215 4.01 1.67 22.42
CA PHE A 215 2.86 1.79 21.51
C PHE A 215 2.08 0.47 21.52
N GLU A 216 0.77 0.53 21.68
CA GLU A 216 -0.08 -0.66 21.58
C GLU A 216 -0.31 -1.02 20.12
N PHE A 217 -1.02 -0.17 19.40
CA PHE A 217 -1.30 -0.38 17.99
C PHE A 217 -1.69 0.92 17.29
N PHE A 218 -1.39 1.03 15.98
CA PHE A 218 -1.88 2.12 15.14
C PHE A 218 -3.05 1.63 14.28
N ARG A 219 -4.09 2.46 14.17
CA ARG A 219 -5.16 2.19 13.23
C ARG A 219 -4.57 2.20 11.83
N TRP A 220 -4.77 1.12 11.11
CA TRP A 220 -4.35 1.00 9.72
C TRP A 220 -5.54 1.14 8.79
N ARG A 221 -5.27 1.66 7.61
CA ARG A 221 -6.19 1.65 6.48
C ARG A 221 -5.44 1.07 5.30
N HIS A 222 -6.13 0.23 4.54
CA HIS A 222 -5.59 -0.26 3.28
C HIS A 222 -5.77 0.84 2.24
N SER A 223 -4.78 1.70 2.13
CA SER A 223 -4.73 2.83 1.21
C SER A 223 -3.26 3.13 0.88
N GLU A 224 -3.05 3.95 -0.13
CA GLU A 224 -1.72 4.41 -0.53
C GLU A 224 -0.95 5.02 0.63
N GLN A 225 0.37 4.80 0.66
CA GLN A 225 1.23 5.16 1.77
C GLN A 225 2.38 6.06 1.32
N PRO A 226 2.46 7.31 1.80
CA PRO A 226 3.63 8.15 1.63
C PRO A 226 4.76 7.66 2.54
N LEU A 227 5.92 7.38 1.94
CA LEU A 227 7.08 6.80 2.62
C LEU A 227 8.35 7.60 2.31
N LEU A 228 9.29 7.55 3.26
CA LEU A 228 10.65 8.06 3.11
C LEU A 228 11.60 6.89 2.84
N LYS A 229 12.37 6.98 1.78
CA LYS A 229 13.38 5.97 1.42
C LYS A 229 14.42 5.79 2.51
N SER A 230 14.82 6.88 3.16
CA SER A 230 15.74 6.88 4.31
C SER A 230 15.21 6.08 5.51
N VAL A 231 13.88 6.08 5.72
CA VAL A 231 13.28 5.28 6.80
C VAL A 231 13.42 3.79 6.52
N ILE A 232 13.21 3.35 5.28
CA ILE A 232 13.37 1.95 4.90
C ILE A 232 14.82 1.51 5.14
N ARG A 233 15.79 2.32 4.72
CA ARG A 233 17.21 2.06 4.97
C ARG A 233 17.56 1.97 6.45
N GLU A 234 17.03 2.89 7.26
CA GLU A 234 17.26 2.87 8.71
C GLU A 234 16.72 1.59 9.36
N VAL A 235 15.53 1.11 8.94
CA VAL A 235 14.97 -0.16 9.43
C VAL A 235 15.86 -1.33 9.02
N TRP A 236 16.35 -1.35 7.77
CA TRP A 236 17.31 -2.36 7.31
C TRP A 236 18.61 -2.33 8.12
N GLU A 237 19.14 -1.15 8.42
CA GLU A 237 20.38 -1.01 9.21
C GLU A 237 20.21 -1.52 10.64
N LYS A 238 19.06 -1.27 11.25
CA LYS A 238 18.79 -1.63 12.66
C LYS A 238 18.29 -3.04 12.87
N GLU A 239 17.57 -3.61 11.90
CA GLU A 239 16.89 -4.91 12.00
C GLU A 239 17.25 -5.83 10.82
N ALA A 240 18.48 -5.77 10.32
CA ALA A 240 18.94 -6.49 9.13
C ALA A 240 18.57 -7.99 9.14
N GLN A 241 18.78 -8.67 10.26
CA GLN A 241 18.46 -10.09 10.38
C GLN A 241 16.95 -10.34 10.21
N LEU A 242 16.11 -9.60 10.92
CA LEU A 242 14.65 -9.80 10.88
C LEU A 242 14.08 -9.39 9.51
N MET A 243 14.62 -8.35 8.89
CA MET A 243 14.28 -7.95 7.53
C MET A 243 14.62 -9.05 6.52
N GLU A 244 15.81 -9.65 6.62
CA GLU A 244 16.19 -10.80 5.79
C GLU A 244 15.29 -12.03 6.03
N GLU A 245 15.03 -12.37 7.30
CA GLU A 245 14.14 -13.46 7.67
C GLU A 245 12.71 -13.25 7.16
N SER A 246 12.26 -12.00 7.05
CA SER A 246 10.95 -11.64 6.51
C SER A 246 10.88 -11.73 4.99
N CYS A 247 12.02 -11.56 4.31
CA CYS A 247 12.11 -11.75 2.87
C CYS A 247 12.10 -13.23 2.52
N ALA A 248 11.12 -13.67 1.74
CA ALA A 248 10.97 -15.06 1.34
C ALA A 248 10.27 -15.17 -0.01
N ARG A 249 10.38 -16.35 -0.65
CA ARG A 249 9.70 -16.62 -1.91
C ARG A 249 8.18 -16.57 -1.76
N PHE A 250 7.66 -17.03 -0.63
CA PHE A 250 6.24 -16.99 -0.29
C PHE A 250 6.03 -16.27 1.04
N ARG A 251 4.83 -15.69 1.23
CA ARG A 251 4.48 -15.06 2.50
C ARG A 251 4.62 -16.02 3.66
N LYS A 252 5.27 -15.58 4.70
CA LYS A 252 5.32 -16.26 6.01
C LYS A 252 4.20 -15.71 6.90
N GLU A 253 3.74 -16.51 7.84
CA GLU A 253 2.75 -16.10 8.85
C GLU A 253 3.35 -15.10 9.83
N VAL A 254 4.61 -15.31 10.20
CA VAL A 254 5.38 -14.39 11.03
C VAL A 254 6.44 -13.72 10.15
N SER A 255 6.26 -12.45 9.88
CA SER A 255 7.16 -11.63 9.04
C SER A 255 6.86 -10.15 9.24
N LEU A 256 7.71 -9.29 8.70
CA LEU A 256 7.43 -7.85 8.54
C LEU A 256 6.80 -7.57 7.17
N ASN A 257 6.15 -6.43 7.05
CA ASN A 257 5.71 -5.86 5.78
C ASN A 257 5.90 -4.34 5.76
N GLN A 258 5.41 -3.65 4.73
CA GLN A 258 5.58 -2.20 4.56
C GLN A 258 5.03 -1.35 5.71
N TYR A 259 4.11 -1.88 6.54
CA TYR A 259 3.58 -1.12 7.68
C TYR A 259 4.63 -0.87 8.76
N VAL A 260 5.70 -1.66 8.85
CA VAL A 260 6.82 -1.37 9.76
C VAL A 260 7.41 0.02 9.48
N PHE A 261 7.54 0.41 8.20
CA PHE A 261 8.07 1.73 7.81
C PHE A 261 7.13 2.86 8.20
N ARG A 262 5.83 2.66 7.98
CA ARG A 262 4.79 3.61 8.40
C ARG A 262 4.78 3.81 9.92
N PHE A 263 4.82 2.74 10.68
CA PHE A 263 4.83 2.80 12.15
C PHE A 263 6.14 3.38 12.68
N TRP A 264 7.25 3.11 12.02
CA TRP A 264 8.55 3.72 12.31
C TRP A 264 8.52 5.24 12.10
N GLN A 265 7.90 5.71 11.01
CA GLN A 265 7.68 7.14 10.76
C GLN A 265 6.89 7.79 11.90
N PHE A 266 5.84 7.15 12.40
CA PHE A 266 5.09 7.65 13.55
C PHE A 266 5.95 7.71 14.80
N ALA A 267 6.56 6.60 15.19
CA ALA A 267 7.32 6.49 16.43
C ALA A 267 8.54 7.41 16.49
N SER A 268 9.15 7.70 15.32
CA SER A 268 10.27 8.64 15.19
C SER A 268 9.85 10.10 14.97
N ASN A 269 8.55 10.42 15.04
CA ASN A 269 7.99 11.74 14.74
C ASN A 269 8.30 12.26 13.32
N ARG A 270 8.60 11.38 12.36
CA ARG A 270 8.85 11.73 10.95
C ARG A 270 7.59 11.62 10.11
N PHE A 271 6.54 12.30 10.52
CA PHE A 271 5.29 12.41 9.78
C PHE A 271 4.64 13.77 9.99
N TYR A 272 3.80 14.20 9.06
CA TYR A 272 2.95 15.36 9.20
C TYR A 272 1.53 14.91 9.54
N PRO A 273 0.98 15.31 10.70
CA PRO A 273 -0.35 14.86 11.15
C PRO A 273 -1.44 15.30 10.18
N SER A 274 -2.16 14.34 9.61
CA SER A 274 -3.19 14.60 8.60
C SER A 274 -4.41 13.71 8.81
N LYS A 275 -5.59 14.21 8.42
CA LYS A 275 -6.81 13.41 8.37
C LYS A 275 -6.78 12.51 7.13
N MET A 276 -7.29 11.29 7.28
CA MET A 276 -7.34 10.29 6.21
C MET A 276 -8.78 9.97 5.79
N ASP A 277 -9.73 10.88 6.05
CA ASP A 277 -11.17 10.63 5.89
C ASP A 277 -11.62 10.57 4.42
N SER A 278 -10.79 11.07 3.50
CA SER A 278 -11.06 11.07 2.06
C SER A 278 -10.59 9.80 1.32
N ARG A 279 -10.26 8.73 2.05
CA ARG A 279 -9.77 7.47 1.51
C ARG A 279 -10.71 6.33 1.91
N ALA A 280 -11.13 5.51 0.94
CA ALA A 280 -12.02 4.37 1.17
C ALA A 280 -11.34 3.05 0.83
N ALA A 281 -11.64 2.00 1.59
CA ALA A 281 -11.30 0.62 1.25
C ALA A 281 -12.59 -0.21 1.30
N ILE A 282 -12.93 -0.88 0.20
CA ILE A 282 -14.19 -1.60 0.05
C ILE A 282 -13.92 -2.95 -0.62
N GLY A 283 -14.43 -4.02 -0.01
CA GLY A 283 -14.37 -5.36 -0.61
C GLY A 283 -15.25 -5.46 -1.86
N LEU A 284 -14.71 -6.05 -2.92
CA LEU A 284 -15.43 -6.30 -4.17
C LEU A 284 -16.42 -7.43 -3.98
N SER A 285 -17.69 -7.15 -4.23
CA SER A 285 -18.76 -8.13 -4.25
C SER A 285 -19.94 -7.60 -5.07
N LEU A 286 -20.82 -8.48 -5.50
CA LEU A 286 -22.04 -8.09 -6.20
C LEU A 286 -22.91 -7.14 -5.35
N GLY A 287 -22.93 -7.31 -4.03
CA GLY A 287 -23.63 -6.42 -3.10
C GLY A 287 -23.03 -5.03 -2.95
N ASN A 288 -21.72 -4.86 -3.24
CA ASN A 288 -21.00 -3.60 -3.03
C ASN A 288 -20.67 -2.85 -4.33
N VAL A 289 -20.75 -3.47 -5.49
CA VAL A 289 -20.30 -2.89 -6.76
C VAL A 289 -21.01 -1.59 -7.10
N GLU A 290 -22.32 -1.48 -6.88
CA GLU A 290 -23.07 -0.25 -7.17
C GLU A 290 -22.71 0.90 -6.20
N LYS A 291 -22.36 0.58 -4.96
CA LYS A 291 -21.82 1.57 -4.02
C LYS A 291 -20.45 2.07 -4.49
N ILE A 292 -19.61 1.17 -4.96
CA ILE A 292 -18.28 1.50 -5.49
C ILE A 292 -18.44 2.40 -6.72
N CYS A 293 -19.30 2.03 -7.67
CA CYS A 293 -19.56 2.84 -8.87
C CYS A 293 -20.04 4.27 -8.52
N ARG A 294 -20.93 4.41 -7.53
CA ARG A 294 -21.33 5.73 -7.04
C ARG A 294 -20.18 6.53 -6.46
N ILE A 295 -19.29 5.92 -5.66
CA ILE A 295 -18.12 6.60 -5.13
C ILE A 295 -17.18 7.04 -6.26
N LEU A 296 -17.00 6.21 -7.27
CA LEU A 296 -16.22 6.56 -8.46
C LEU A 296 -16.83 7.76 -9.20
N GLU A 297 -18.14 7.74 -9.44
CA GLU A 297 -18.86 8.81 -10.15
C GLU A 297 -18.88 10.13 -9.36
N GLU A 298 -19.14 10.07 -8.07
CA GLU A 298 -19.23 11.28 -7.22
C GLU A 298 -17.88 11.99 -7.03
N GLY A 299 -16.76 11.25 -7.08
CA GLY A 299 -15.43 11.82 -6.92
C GLY A 299 -15.16 12.52 -5.58
N LYS A 300 -15.98 12.25 -4.54
CA LYS A 300 -15.81 12.87 -3.22
C LYS A 300 -14.66 12.29 -2.42
N MET A 301 -14.37 11.00 -2.63
CA MET A 301 -13.23 10.35 -2.02
C MET A 301 -12.00 10.56 -2.90
N LYS A 302 -10.86 10.95 -2.31
CA LYS A 302 -9.60 11.16 -3.04
C LYS A 302 -8.99 9.86 -3.56
N SER A 303 -9.16 8.78 -2.79
CA SER A 303 -8.72 7.45 -3.23
C SER A 303 -9.70 6.36 -2.78
N ILE A 304 -9.66 5.25 -3.51
CA ILE A 304 -10.44 4.05 -3.23
C ILE A 304 -9.56 2.82 -3.42
N CYS A 305 -9.57 1.92 -2.44
CA CYS A 305 -9.00 0.59 -2.55
C CYS A 305 -10.13 -0.42 -2.80
N LEU A 306 -9.96 -1.24 -3.82
CA LEU A 306 -10.92 -2.24 -4.29
C LEU A 306 -10.41 -3.64 -3.95
N ASN A 307 -10.51 -4.01 -2.68
CA ASN A 307 -10.04 -5.31 -2.21
C ASN A 307 -10.81 -6.46 -2.85
N ASP A 308 -10.12 -7.47 -3.35
CA ASP A 308 -10.77 -8.70 -3.78
C ASP A 308 -11.44 -9.41 -2.59
N SER A 309 -12.55 -10.09 -2.87
CA SER A 309 -13.33 -10.79 -1.86
C SER A 309 -13.33 -12.28 -2.14
N PRO A 310 -12.88 -13.11 -1.18
CA PRO A 310 -12.88 -14.56 -1.34
C PRO A 310 -14.30 -15.16 -1.42
N TYR A 311 -15.32 -14.35 -1.13
CA TYR A 311 -16.73 -14.77 -1.16
C TYR A 311 -17.44 -14.49 -2.48
N CYS A 312 -16.75 -13.96 -3.49
CA CYS A 312 -17.30 -13.69 -4.80
C CYS A 312 -17.16 -14.93 -5.69
N THR A 313 -18.26 -15.53 -6.11
CA THR A 313 -18.23 -16.65 -7.08
C THR A 313 -17.73 -16.17 -8.43
N ASP A 314 -17.29 -17.07 -9.32
CA ASP A 314 -16.79 -16.68 -10.64
C ASP A 314 -17.86 -16.00 -11.50
N GLU A 315 -19.13 -16.44 -11.39
CA GLU A 315 -20.25 -15.80 -12.10
C GLU A 315 -20.51 -14.37 -11.58
N GLU A 316 -20.48 -14.20 -10.26
CA GLU A 316 -20.61 -12.87 -9.63
C GLU A 316 -19.43 -11.98 -9.99
N ALA A 317 -18.21 -12.54 -10.03
CA ALA A 317 -17.00 -11.81 -10.41
C ALA A 317 -17.11 -11.24 -11.83
N LEU A 318 -17.59 -11.99 -12.80
CA LEU A 318 -17.81 -11.50 -14.16
C LEU A 318 -18.80 -10.32 -14.23
N LYS A 319 -19.85 -10.35 -13.39
CA LYS A 319 -20.82 -9.23 -13.31
C LYS A 319 -20.18 -8.00 -12.67
N VAL A 320 -19.42 -8.20 -11.60
CA VAL A 320 -18.69 -7.13 -10.90
C VAL A 320 -17.65 -6.50 -11.83
N GLU A 321 -16.86 -7.32 -12.54
CA GLU A 321 -15.85 -6.88 -13.49
C GLU A 321 -16.45 -5.98 -14.58
N ARG A 322 -17.49 -6.44 -15.28
CA ARG A 322 -18.16 -5.65 -16.33
C ARG A 322 -18.63 -4.29 -15.78
N ARG A 323 -19.24 -4.31 -14.61
CA ARG A 323 -19.79 -3.10 -14.00
C ARG A 323 -18.69 -2.11 -13.57
N LEU A 324 -17.57 -2.61 -13.06
CA LEU A 324 -16.39 -1.79 -12.76
C LEU A 324 -15.77 -1.20 -14.02
N GLN A 325 -15.57 -2.01 -15.04
CA GLN A 325 -15.00 -1.56 -16.33
C GLN A 325 -15.86 -0.45 -16.95
N GLU A 326 -17.19 -0.58 -16.94
CA GLU A 326 -18.12 0.47 -17.41
C GLU A 326 -17.94 1.78 -16.61
N ALA A 327 -17.89 1.70 -15.28
CA ALA A 327 -17.73 2.85 -14.41
C ALA A 327 -16.38 3.55 -14.62
N PHE A 328 -15.29 2.79 -14.67
CA PHE A 328 -13.95 3.32 -14.93
C PHE A 328 -13.81 3.90 -16.35
N LYS A 329 -14.37 3.22 -17.37
CA LYS A 329 -14.39 3.72 -18.75
C LYS A 329 -15.16 5.03 -18.87
N LYS A 330 -16.28 5.15 -18.18
CA LYS A 330 -17.07 6.40 -18.13
C LYS A 330 -16.28 7.52 -17.47
N LYS A 331 -15.57 7.23 -16.36
CA LYS A 331 -14.81 8.21 -15.59
C LYS A 331 -13.52 8.64 -16.31
N PHE A 332 -12.83 7.69 -16.94
CA PHE A 332 -11.53 7.88 -17.60
C PHE A 332 -11.59 7.40 -19.05
N PRO A 333 -12.31 8.11 -19.94
CA PRO A 333 -12.56 7.65 -21.32
C PRO A 333 -11.31 7.74 -22.22
N LEU A 334 -10.37 8.64 -21.91
CA LEU A 334 -9.21 8.90 -22.74
C LEU A 334 -8.02 8.04 -22.29
N LYS A 335 -7.24 7.57 -23.25
CA LYS A 335 -5.95 6.93 -22.98
C LYS A 335 -4.99 7.94 -22.34
N SER A 336 -4.15 7.45 -21.44
CA SER A 336 -3.07 8.21 -20.83
C SER A 336 -1.77 8.13 -21.64
N MET A 337 -0.81 9.02 -21.37
CA MET A 337 0.55 8.93 -21.93
C MET A 337 1.25 7.60 -21.59
N PHE A 338 0.80 6.89 -20.58
CA PHE A 338 1.34 5.60 -20.16
C PHE A 338 0.84 4.42 -21.00
N GLU A 339 -0.09 4.64 -21.93
CA GLU A 339 -0.68 3.63 -22.81
C GLU A 339 -0.20 3.82 -24.26
N LYS A 340 0.03 2.66 -24.96
CA LYS A 340 0.32 2.62 -26.40
C LYS A 340 -0.84 3.15 -27.25
#